data_9188173b2c2cd1a273bfcbb4636319d9
#
_entry.id   9188173b2c2cd1a273bfcbb4636319d9
#
_cell.length_a   1.000
_cell.length_b   1.000
_cell.length_c   1.000
_cell.angle_alpha   90.00
_cell.angle_beta   90.00
_cell.angle_gamma   90.00
#
_symmetry.space_group_name_H-M   'P 1'
#
loop_
_entity.id
_entity.type
_entity.pdbx_description
1 polymer ?
#
loop_
_entity_poly.entity_id
_entity_poly.type
_entity_poly.pdbx_seq_one_letter_code
_entity_poly.pdbx_strand_id
1 'polypeptide(L)'
;LGADGKAGITEIMEAVRYVTEHPELKHGDLYIVFTPDEELGYSTDYINLKEIPADFGFTVEGGGLGEINIENFNAATATVTIHGHGIHPGVARNTMKNAVLLAHKFISCFPESEMPENTDSYEGYYHVSDIRGDVSQCIMTYHIRDFSATRYEERKKLLAKTASYL
;
A
#
# COMPACT_ATOMS: atom_id res chain seq x y z
N LEU A 1 -8.14 20.48 -8.04
CA LEU A 1 -8.41 19.40 -8.98
C LEU A 1 -7.37 19.39 -10.08
N GLY A 2 -6.63 18.29 -10.25
CA GLY A 2 -5.61 18.12 -11.28
C GLY A 2 -4.27 18.78 -10.98
N ALA A 3 -3.99 19.18 -9.75
CA ALA A 3 -2.67 19.65 -9.32
C ALA A 3 -1.75 18.49 -8.95
N ASP A 4 -2.32 17.36 -8.60
CA ASP A 4 -1.60 16.15 -8.25
C ASP A 4 -0.67 15.70 -9.38
N GLY A 5 0.59 15.46 -9.02
CA GLY A 5 1.72 15.26 -9.92
C GLY A 5 2.17 16.51 -10.69
N LYS A 6 1.27 17.43 -11.07
CA LYS A 6 1.63 18.63 -11.85
C LYS A 6 2.31 19.70 -11.02
N ALA A 7 2.00 19.81 -9.74
CA ALA A 7 2.70 20.70 -8.83
C ALA A 7 4.17 20.31 -8.74
N GLY A 8 4.48 19.05 -8.47
CA GLY A 8 5.84 18.53 -8.44
C GLY A 8 6.59 18.69 -9.76
N ILE A 9 5.94 18.46 -10.90
CA ILE A 9 6.52 18.74 -12.22
C ILE A 9 6.91 20.21 -12.33
N THR A 10 6.04 21.13 -11.91
CA THR A 10 6.31 22.58 -11.97
C THR A 10 7.49 22.95 -11.07
N GLU A 11 7.53 22.41 -9.86
CA GLU A 11 8.61 22.67 -8.89
C GLU A 11 9.96 22.17 -9.42
N ILE A 12 10.00 20.96 -9.99
CA ILE A 12 11.21 20.40 -10.63
C ILE A 12 11.68 21.31 -11.77
N MET A 13 10.77 21.70 -12.66
CA MET A 13 11.13 22.53 -13.82
C MET A 13 11.60 23.93 -13.40
N GLU A 14 10.99 24.52 -12.39
CA GLU A 14 11.44 25.81 -11.83
C GLU A 14 12.81 25.70 -11.15
N ALA A 15 13.06 24.62 -10.41
CA ALA A 15 14.37 24.37 -9.82
C ALA A 15 15.46 24.22 -10.89
N VAL A 16 15.19 23.49 -11.96
CA VAL A 16 16.11 23.34 -13.10
C VAL A 16 16.36 24.67 -13.78
N ARG A 17 15.30 25.46 -14.04
CA ARG A 17 15.43 26.81 -14.59
C ARG A 17 16.32 27.68 -13.71
N TYR A 18 16.07 27.69 -12.41
CA TYR A 18 16.85 28.48 -11.46
C TYR A 18 18.34 28.11 -11.48
N VAL A 19 18.66 26.82 -11.42
CA VAL A 19 20.06 26.34 -11.48
C VAL A 19 20.73 26.75 -12.81
N THR A 20 19.98 26.66 -13.92
CA THR A 20 20.50 27.05 -15.26
C THR A 20 20.76 28.55 -15.37
N GLU A 21 19.95 29.37 -14.75
CA GLU A 21 20.08 30.85 -14.73
C GLU A 21 21.17 31.35 -13.76
N HIS A 22 21.63 30.47 -12.83
CA HIS A 22 22.62 30.79 -11.80
C HIS A 22 23.87 29.91 -11.90
N PRO A 23 24.73 30.13 -12.90
CA PRO A 23 25.89 29.26 -13.13
C PRO A 23 26.95 29.32 -12.02
N GLU A 24 26.83 30.24 -11.07
CA GLU A 24 27.64 30.29 -9.85
C GLU A 24 27.27 29.18 -8.84
N LEU A 25 26.09 28.57 -8.94
CA LEU A 25 25.68 27.45 -8.10
C LEU A 25 26.43 26.18 -8.51
N LYS A 26 27.07 25.57 -7.53
CA LYS A 26 27.76 24.28 -7.74
C LYS A 26 26.77 23.14 -7.57
N HIS A 27 26.65 22.33 -8.60
CA HIS A 27 25.83 21.10 -8.57
C HIS A 27 26.52 19.98 -9.36
N GLY A 28 26.12 18.76 -9.11
CA GLY A 28 26.47 17.59 -9.94
C GLY A 28 25.54 17.47 -11.15
N ASP A 29 25.59 16.33 -11.82
CA ASP A 29 24.67 16.03 -12.92
C ASP A 29 23.23 15.87 -12.38
N LEU A 30 22.29 16.46 -13.08
CA LEU A 30 20.87 16.43 -12.74
C LEU A 30 20.12 15.56 -13.74
N TYR A 31 19.50 14.51 -13.26
CA TYR A 31 18.64 13.62 -14.04
C TYR A 31 17.18 13.91 -13.69
N ILE A 32 16.43 14.41 -14.67
CA ILE A 32 15.01 14.71 -14.49
C ILE A 32 14.20 13.57 -15.08
N VAL A 33 13.39 12.93 -14.23
CA VAL A 33 12.61 11.75 -14.59
C VAL A 33 11.14 12.02 -14.34
N PHE A 34 10.32 11.87 -15.37
CA PHE A 34 8.87 11.89 -15.29
C PHE A 34 8.34 10.53 -15.67
N THR A 35 7.48 9.98 -14.84
CA THR A 35 6.88 8.65 -15.04
C THR A 35 5.37 8.77 -15.21
N PRO A 36 4.76 8.05 -16.16
CA PRO A 36 3.30 7.96 -16.27
C PRO A 36 2.72 6.94 -15.29
N ASP A 37 1.40 6.94 -15.15
CA ASP A 37 0.61 5.88 -14.52
C ASP A 37 0.94 5.64 -13.02
N GLU A 38 1.34 6.69 -12.29
CA GLU A 38 1.65 6.60 -10.86
C GLU A 38 0.43 6.08 -10.09
N GLU A 39 -0.75 6.62 -10.32
CA GLU A 39 -2.02 6.24 -9.67
C GLU A 39 -2.43 4.77 -9.94
N LEU A 40 -1.88 4.15 -10.96
CA LEU A 40 -2.08 2.74 -11.28
C LEU A 40 -1.04 1.83 -10.62
N GLY A 41 -0.01 2.42 -9.98
CA GLY A 41 1.08 1.70 -9.33
C GLY A 41 2.14 1.13 -10.27
N TYR A 42 2.20 1.58 -11.52
CA TYR A 42 3.13 1.08 -12.54
C TYR A 42 4.25 2.06 -12.88
N SER A 43 4.28 3.23 -12.28
CA SER A 43 5.20 4.32 -12.64
C SER A 43 6.68 3.92 -12.62
N THR A 44 7.08 3.02 -11.72
CA THR A 44 8.48 2.61 -11.55
C THR A 44 8.88 1.35 -12.33
N ASP A 45 7.92 0.61 -12.88
CA ASP A 45 8.17 -0.70 -13.51
C ASP A 45 9.08 -0.61 -14.75
N TYR A 46 9.08 0.53 -15.40
CA TYR A 46 9.80 0.76 -16.66
C TYR A 46 11.02 1.68 -16.50
N ILE A 47 11.35 2.11 -15.29
CA ILE A 47 12.53 2.94 -15.04
C ILE A 47 13.80 2.11 -15.20
N ASN A 48 14.65 2.51 -16.16
CA ASN A 48 15.97 1.91 -16.32
C ASN A 48 17.01 2.66 -15.48
N LEU A 49 17.23 2.22 -14.26
CA LEU A 49 18.20 2.85 -13.35
C LEU A 49 19.66 2.88 -13.90
N LYS A 50 19.99 2.05 -14.90
CA LYS A 50 21.31 2.08 -15.53
C LYS A 50 21.53 3.31 -16.42
N GLU A 51 20.45 3.92 -16.86
CA GLU A 51 20.46 5.16 -17.65
C GLU A 51 20.43 6.40 -16.76
N ILE A 52 20.24 6.22 -15.44
CA ILE A 52 20.14 7.27 -14.43
C ILE A 52 21.20 7.01 -13.35
N PRO A 53 22.50 7.24 -13.65
CA PRO A 53 23.58 6.95 -12.70
C PRO A 53 23.69 8.06 -11.63
N ALA A 54 22.59 8.35 -10.94
CA ALA A 54 22.55 9.30 -9.85
C ALA A 54 22.91 8.61 -8.51
N ASP A 55 23.57 9.32 -7.62
CA ASP A 55 23.93 8.83 -6.29
C ASP A 55 22.71 8.77 -5.35
N PHE A 56 21.76 9.68 -5.55
CA PHE A 56 20.50 9.76 -4.81
C PHE A 56 19.44 10.49 -5.63
N GLY A 57 18.18 10.39 -5.21
CA GLY A 57 17.05 11.04 -5.86
C GLY A 57 16.07 11.63 -4.85
N PHE A 58 15.29 12.60 -5.34
CA PHE A 58 14.14 13.14 -4.63
C PHE A 58 12.88 12.85 -5.45
N THR A 59 11.84 12.38 -4.79
CA THR A 59 10.50 12.41 -5.36
C THR A 59 9.84 13.71 -4.90
N VAL A 60 9.41 14.52 -5.86
CA VAL A 60 8.74 15.79 -5.58
C VAL A 60 7.26 15.59 -5.76
N GLU A 61 6.56 15.50 -4.64
CA GLU A 61 5.15 15.13 -4.56
C GLU A 61 4.46 15.92 -3.43
N GLY A 62 3.12 15.87 -3.37
CA GLY A 62 2.34 16.62 -2.41
C GLY A 62 2.65 16.34 -0.94
N GLY A 63 2.45 17.34 -0.10
CA GLY A 63 2.68 17.37 1.33
C GLY A 63 2.56 18.79 1.84
N GLY A 64 2.95 19.01 3.09
CA GLY A 64 3.04 20.35 3.66
C GLY A 64 4.22 21.15 3.09
N LEU A 65 4.04 22.46 2.94
CA LEU A 65 5.12 23.32 2.46
C LEU A 65 6.35 23.21 3.38
N GLY A 66 7.50 22.85 2.80
CA GLY A 66 8.76 22.65 3.53
C GLY A 66 8.88 21.29 4.24
N GLU A 67 7.96 20.39 4.02
CA GLU A 67 8.00 19.02 4.53
C GLU A 67 8.93 18.15 3.67
N ILE A 68 9.75 17.35 4.32
CA ILE A 68 10.64 16.37 3.68
C ILE A 68 10.41 15.01 4.34
N ASN A 69 9.94 14.05 3.56
CA ASN A 69 9.79 12.68 4.01
C ASN A 69 11.09 11.90 3.76
N ILE A 70 11.71 11.41 4.82
CA ILE A 70 12.98 10.67 4.77
C ILE A 70 12.83 9.19 5.12
N GLU A 71 11.60 8.75 5.37
CA GLU A 71 11.28 7.40 5.79
C GLU A 71 10.19 6.80 4.93
N ASN A 72 10.18 5.48 4.82
CA ASN A 72 9.23 4.72 4.05
C ASN A 72 8.71 3.54 4.87
N PHE A 73 7.57 2.98 4.47
CA PHE A 73 6.98 1.80 5.07
C PHE A 73 6.96 0.63 4.07
N ASN A 74 6.93 -0.59 4.62
CA ASN A 74 6.71 -1.80 3.82
C ASN A 74 5.21 -1.99 3.61
N ALA A 75 4.81 -2.35 2.40
CA ALA A 75 3.42 -2.49 1.99
C ALA A 75 3.16 -3.79 1.25
N ALA A 76 2.02 -4.41 1.55
CA ALA A 76 1.48 -5.50 0.74
C ALA A 76 -0.04 -5.41 0.67
N THR A 77 -0.57 -5.92 -0.44
CA THR A 77 -1.98 -6.23 -0.58
C THR A 77 -2.15 -7.74 -0.59
N ALA A 78 -3.09 -8.23 0.21
CA ALA A 78 -3.43 -9.65 0.25
C ALA A 78 -4.91 -9.84 -0.05
N THR A 79 -5.23 -10.80 -0.90
CA THR A 79 -6.61 -11.23 -1.15
C THR A 79 -6.85 -12.54 -0.41
N VAL A 80 -7.86 -12.54 0.45
CA VAL A 80 -8.31 -13.73 1.18
C VAL A 80 -9.64 -14.18 0.61
N THR A 81 -9.67 -15.39 0.05
CA THR A 81 -10.89 -16.01 -0.47
C THR A 81 -11.32 -17.15 0.45
N ILE A 82 -12.53 -17.05 0.98
CA ILE A 82 -13.14 -18.08 1.82
C ILE A 82 -14.22 -18.79 1.02
N HIS A 83 -14.12 -20.10 0.94
CA HIS A 83 -15.12 -20.96 0.31
C HIS A 83 -16.04 -21.53 1.38
N GLY A 84 -17.33 -21.24 1.25
CA GLY A 84 -18.38 -21.78 2.10
C GLY A 84 -19.05 -23.01 1.47
N HIS A 85 -20.05 -23.50 2.16
CA HIS A 85 -20.96 -24.52 1.67
C HIS A 85 -22.40 -24.09 1.93
N GLY A 86 -23.03 -23.52 0.90
CA GLY A 86 -24.41 -23.06 0.94
C GLY A 86 -25.38 -24.25 0.83
N ILE A 87 -26.41 -24.27 1.66
CA ILE A 87 -27.50 -25.25 1.61
C ILE A 87 -28.79 -24.58 2.09
N HIS A 88 -29.94 -25.14 1.78
CA HIS A 88 -31.23 -24.61 2.24
C HIS A 88 -31.25 -24.48 3.77
N PRO A 89 -31.61 -23.34 4.37
CA PRO A 89 -31.54 -23.09 5.80
C PRO A 89 -32.28 -24.12 6.66
N GLY A 90 -33.39 -24.66 6.17
CA GLY A 90 -34.17 -25.67 6.89
C GLY A 90 -33.46 -27.01 7.15
N VAL A 91 -32.36 -27.29 6.42
CA VAL A 91 -31.57 -28.53 6.55
C VAL A 91 -30.09 -28.21 6.81
N ALA A 92 -29.76 -26.98 7.20
CA ALA A 92 -28.39 -26.45 7.30
C ALA A 92 -27.62 -26.97 8.55
N ARG A 93 -28.30 -27.57 9.52
CA ARG A 93 -27.66 -27.98 10.77
C ARG A 93 -26.48 -28.93 10.53
N ASN A 94 -25.32 -28.55 11.05
CA ASN A 94 -24.04 -29.26 10.95
C ASN A 94 -23.49 -29.43 9.52
N THR A 95 -24.12 -28.82 8.50
CA THR A 95 -23.74 -28.96 7.07
C THR A 95 -23.34 -27.63 6.47
N MET A 96 -24.11 -26.58 6.71
CA MET A 96 -23.82 -25.26 6.14
C MET A 96 -22.49 -24.70 6.68
N LYS A 97 -21.67 -24.21 5.79
CA LYS A 97 -20.51 -23.39 6.10
C LYS A 97 -20.70 -22.02 5.46
N ASN A 98 -21.09 -21.04 6.25
CA ASN A 98 -21.37 -19.69 5.75
C ASN A 98 -20.07 -18.92 5.60
N ALA A 99 -19.67 -18.60 4.36
CA ALA A 99 -18.42 -17.91 4.07
C ALA A 99 -18.37 -16.50 4.68
N VAL A 100 -19.51 -15.79 4.76
CA VAL A 100 -19.57 -14.45 5.39
C VAL A 100 -19.29 -14.56 6.91
N LEU A 101 -19.84 -15.56 7.58
CA LEU A 101 -19.57 -15.76 9.01
C LEU A 101 -18.13 -16.24 9.28
N LEU A 102 -17.55 -17.01 8.36
CA LEU A 102 -16.14 -17.36 8.43
C LEU A 102 -15.24 -16.15 8.19
N ALA A 103 -15.61 -15.26 7.29
CA ALA A 103 -14.91 -14.00 7.06
C ALA A 103 -14.92 -13.11 8.32
N HIS A 104 -16.05 -12.98 8.99
CA HIS A 104 -16.12 -12.30 10.27
C HIS A 104 -15.18 -12.93 11.32
N LYS A 105 -15.16 -14.26 11.43
CA LYS A 105 -14.21 -14.95 12.34
C LYS A 105 -12.77 -14.70 11.96
N PHE A 106 -12.45 -14.68 10.67
CA PHE A 106 -11.11 -14.38 10.18
C PHE A 106 -10.67 -12.98 10.61
N ILE A 107 -11.51 -11.97 10.37
CA ILE A 107 -11.23 -10.59 10.78
C ILE A 107 -11.00 -10.51 12.30
N SER A 108 -11.83 -11.20 13.09
CA SER A 108 -11.72 -11.20 14.56
C SER A 108 -10.48 -11.93 15.11
N CYS A 109 -9.67 -12.57 14.26
CA CYS A 109 -8.39 -13.15 14.68
C CYS A 109 -7.28 -12.09 14.78
N PHE A 110 -7.49 -10.89 14.29
CA PHE A 110 -6.52 -9.81 14.35
C PHE A 110 -6.93 -8.81 15.44
N PRO A 111 -5.96 -8.31 16.23
CA PRO A 111 -6.27 -7.38 17.32
C PRO A 111 -6.76 -6.04 16.78
N GLU A 112 -7.79 -5.49 17.40
CA GLU A 112 -8.33 -4.17 17.06
C GLU A 112 -7.28 -3.07 17.19
N SER A 113 -6.32 -3.22 18.11
CA SER A 113 -5.21 -2.30 18.29
C SER A 113 -4.25 -2.23 17.10
N GLU A 114 -4.34 -3.19 16.17
CA GLU A 114 -3.52 -3.23 14.95
C GLU A 114 -4.34 -2.91 13.69
N MET A 115 -5.43 -2.19 13.84
CA MET A 115 -6.21 -1.63 12.73
C MET A 115 -5.88 -0.15 12.54
N PRO A 116 -5.98 0.41 11.32
CA PRO A 116 -5.57 1.80 11.02
C PRO A 116 -6.16 2.84 11.96
N GLU A 117 -7.41 2.67 12.37
CA GLU A 117 -8.10 3.58 13.28
C GLU A 117 -7.57 3.59 14.71
N ASN A 118 -6.71 2.65 15.07
CA ASN A 118 -6.14 2.48 16.41
C ASN A 118 -4.61 2.47 16.41
N THR A 119 -3.98 2.76 15.28
CA THR A 119 -2.52 2.80 15.13
C THR A 119 -2.03 4.22 14.88
N ASP A 120 -0.82 4.53 15.28
CA ASP A 120 -0.18 5.83 15.12
C ASP A 120 1.32 5.68 14.81
N SER A 121 1.91 6.71 14.25
CA SER A 121 3.36 6.85 13.99
C SER A 121 3.95 5.65 13.23
N TYR A 122 4.85 4.92 13.85
CA TYR A 122 5.55 3.76 13.28
C TYR A 122 4.87 2.41 13.50
N GLU A 123 3.64 2.43 13.98
CA GLU A 123 2.88 1.20 14.18
C GLU A 123 2.39 0.65 12.83
N GLY A 124 2.54 -0.65 12.66
CA GLY A 124 2.01 -1.34 11.50
C GLY A 124 0.58 -1.81 11.73
N TYR A 125 -0.14 -2.09 10.64
CA TYR A 125 -1.55 -2.46 10.72
C TYR A 125 -1.99 -3.50 9.68
N TYR A 126 -3.19 -4.06 9.94
CA TYR A 126 -4.01 -4.80 9.00
C TYR A 126 -5.25 -3.99 8.66
N HIS A 127 -5.42 -3.60 7.43
CA HIS A 127 -6.58 -2.86 6.97
C HIS A 127 -7.43 -3.70 6.01
N VAL A 128 -8.64 -4.05 6.43
CA VAL A 128 -9.64 -4.64 5.54
C VAL A 128 -10.27 -3.52 4.72
N SER A 129 -9.84 -3.37 3.47
CA SER A 129 -10.32 -2.29 2.60
C SER A 129 -11.57 -2.65 1.82
N ASP A 130 -11.83 -3.94 1.59
CA ASP A 130 -13.00 -4.43 0.87
C ASP A 130 -13.40 -5.81 1.35
N ILE A 131 -14.71 -6.07 1.39
CA ILE A 131 -15.28 -7.37 1.66
C ILE A 131 -16.52 -7.57 0.80
N ARG A 132 -16.57 -8.68 0.06
CA ARG A 132 -17.69 -9.04 -0.82
C ARG A 132 -17.97 -10.52 -0.71
N GLY A 133 -19.23 -10.89 -0.66
CA GLY A 133 -19.55 -12.30 -0.69
C GLY A 133 -20.95 -12.65 -0.25
N ASP A 134 -21.20 -13.94 -0.27
CA ASP A 134 -22.43 -14.59 0.17
C ASP A 134 -22.09 -15.85 0.99
N VAL A 135 -23.10 -16.71 1.20
CA VAL A 135 -22.94 -17.98 1.95
C VAL A 135 -21.89 -18.90 1.33
N SER A 136 -21.73 -18.87 0.00
CA SER A 136 -20.89 -19.81 -0.74
C SER A 136 -19.46 -19.33 -0.92
N GLN A 137 -19.25 -18.02 -0.99
CA GLN A 137 -17.91 -17.43 -1.13
C GLN A 137 -17.86 -16.04 -0.51
N CYS A 138 -16.76 -15.72 0.14
CA CYS A 138 -16.45 -14.38 0.59
C CYS A 138 -15.00 -14.02 0.24
N ILE A 139 -14.81 -12.84 -0.36
CA ILE A 139 -13.49 -12.33 -0.75
C ILE A 139 -13.23 -11.06 0.04
N MET A 140 -12.06 -10.96 0.63
CA MET A 140 -11.60 -9.80 1.38
C MET A 140 -10.29 -9.30 0.80
N THR A 141 -10.11 -7.99 0.76
CA THR A 141 -8.83 -7.34 0.44
C THR A 141 -8.25 -6.73 1.70
N TYR A 142 -7.02 -7.11 2.01
CA TYR A 142 -6.22 -6.58 3.11
C TYR A 142 -5.07 -5.73 2.58
N HIS A 143 -4.88 -4.56 3.16
CA HIS A 143 -3.62 -3.82 3.07
C HIS A 143 -2.84 -4.02 4.35
N ILE A 144 -1.60 -4.46 4.23
CA ILE A 144 -0.66 -4.68 5.33
C ILE A 144 0.42 -3.61 5.24
N ARG A 145 0.67 -2.91 6.32
CA ARG A 145 1.72 -1.90 6.43
C ARG A 145 2.54 -2.14 7.68
N ASP A 146 3.84 -1.88 7.59
CA ASP A 146 4.71 -1.79 8.77
C ASP A 146 6.02 -1.10 8.39
N PHE A 147 6.55 -0.26 9.27
CA PHE A 147 7.85 0.38 9.10
C PHE A 147 8.99 -0.61 9.33
N SER A 148 8.81 -1.60 10.20
CA SER A 148 9.77 -2.67 10.43
C SER A 148 9.63 -3.78 9.39
N ALA A 149 10.67 -4.04 8.60
CA ALA A 149 10.69 -5.15 7.65
C ALA A 149 10.45 -6.52 8.33
N THR A 150 10.97 -6.71 9.54
CA THR A 150 10.76 -7.94 10.30
C THR A 150 9.29 -8.12 10.69
N ARG A 151 8.67 -7.09 11.29
CA ARG A 151 7.26 -7.14 11.67
C ARG A 151 6.34 -7.27 10.45
N TYR A 152 6.68 -6.62 9.36
CA TYR A 152 5.96 -6.74 8.10
C TYR A 152 5.92 -8.19 7.61
N GLU A 153 7.04 -8.90 7.63
CA GLU A 153 7.09 -10.31 7.27
C GLU A 153 6.31 -11.21 8.27
N GLU A 154 6.37 -10.88 9.55
CA GLU A 154 5.58 -11.56 10.59
C GLU A 154 4.08 -11.37 10.38
N ARG A 155 3.64 -10.16 10.03
CA ARG A 155 2.24 -9.85 9.70
C ARG A 155 1.74 -10.68 8.52
N LYS A 156 2.49 -10.76 7.44
CA LYS A 156 2.14 -11.58 6.27
C LYS A 156 2.02 -13.07 6.64
N LYS A 157 2.98 -13.56 7.41
CA LYS A 157 2.96 -14.97 7.90
C LYS A 157 1.77 -15.24 8.80
N LEU A 158 1.42 -14.32 9.69
CA LEU A 158 0.27 -14.47 10.57
C LEU A 158 -1.03 -14.52 9.77
N LEU A 159 -1.21 -13.63 8.78
CA LEU A 159 -2.38 -13.62 7.91
C LEU A 159 -2.51 -14.95 7.14
N ALA A 160 -1.44 -15.44 6.53
CA ALA A 160 -1.43 -16.71 5.82
C ALA A 160 -1.71 -17.90 6.76
N LYS A 161 -1.13 -17.90 7.96
CA LYS A 161 -1.37 -18.95 8.98
C LYS A 161 -2.83 -18.95 9.45
N THR A 162 -3.41 -17.79 9.68
CA THR A 162 -4.81 -17.66 10.09
C THR A 162 -5.75 -18.19 8.99
N ALA A 163 -5.46 -17.90 7.72
CA ALA A 163 -6.21 -18.44 6.59
C ALA A 163 -6.14 -19.98 6.49
N SER A 164 -5.03 -20.57 6.90
CA SER A 164 -4.86 -22.03 6.89
C SER A 164 -5.50 -22.73 8.09
N TYR A 165 -5.81 -21.97 9.15
CA TYR A 165 -6.41 -22.51 10.37
C TYR A 165 -7.95 -22.61 10.30
N LEU A 166 -8.61 -21.72 9.57
CA LEU A 166 -10.07 -21.64 9.41
C LEU A 166 -10.60 -22.51 8.28
#